data_c9d25619fbdf4ed06238fc0feb923a44
#
_entry.id   c9d25619fbdf4ed06238fc0feb923a44
#
_cell.length_a   1.000
_cell.length_b   1.000
_cell.length_c   1.000
_cell.angle_alpha   90.00
_cell.angle_beta   90.00
_cell.angle_gamma   90.00
#
_symmetry.space_group_name_H-M   'P 1'
#
loop_
_entity.id
_entity.type
_entity.pdbx_description
1 polymer ?
#
loop_
_entity_poly.entity_id
_entity_poly.type
_entity_poly.pdbx_seq_one_letter_code
_entity_poly.pdbx_strand_id
1 'polypeptide(L)'
;GAADGSIPDYQVSAMLMAMYIKGLNTDETVALTLAMAHSGDIADLSGIKGVKGDKHSTGGVGDKTTLIVAPLVAECGVKIAKMSGRGLGHTGGTVDKLEAIPGFNSSLSADKFIETVNRCGLCVTGQSGNMCPADKKLYSLRDATETVGSIPLIASSIMSKKLAGGADCIVLDVKCGSGAFMKDIENAKMLAETMVGIGTVSYTHLRAHETEA
;
A
#
# COMPACT_ATOMS: atom_id res chain seq x y z
N GLY A 1 14.84 0.11 14.90
CA GLY A 1 16.26 0.38 14.56
C GLY A 1 16.38 1.02 13.19
N ALA A 2 15.78 0.43 12.12
CA ALA A 2 15.86 0.99 10.76
C ALA A 2 15.16 2.35 10.63
N ALA A 3 13.99 2.51 11.28
CA ALA A 3 13.20 3.75 11.18
C ALA A 3 13.81 4.93 11.94
N ASP A 4 14.41 4.66 13.09
CA ASP A 4 14.99 5.67 14.00
C ASP A 4 16.50 5.92 13.75
N GLY A 5 17.10 5.16 12.82
CA GLY A 5 18.52 5.28 12.47
C GLY A 5 19.50 4.66 13.46
N SER A 6 19.02 3.94 14.48
CA SER A 6 19.91 3.25 15.44
C SER A 6 20.64 2.05 14.82
N ILE A 7 20.11 1.51 13.71
CA ILE A 7 20.82 0.53 12.88
C ILE A 7 21.29 1.25 11.61
N PRO A 8 22.60 1.24 11.30
CA PRO A 8 23.13 1.95 10.17
C PRO A 8 22.71 1.33 8.83
N ASP A 9 22.59 2.15 7.79
CA ASP A 9 22.05 1.79 6.47
C ASP A 9 22.75 0.61 5.82
N TYR A 10 24.07 0.46 6.01
CA TYR A 10 24.82 -0.65 5.43
C TYR A 10 24.44 -1.99 6.06
N GLN A 11 24.09 -2.04 7.35
CA GLN A 11 23.61 -3.26 8.01
C GLN A 11 22.19 -3.59 7.56
N VAL A 12 21.32 -2.59 7.47
CA VAL A 12 19.94 -2.76 6.94
C VAL A 12 19.99 -3.24 5.49
N SER A 13 20.86 -2.67 4.65
CA SER A 13 21.03 -3.07 3.25
C SER A 13 21.54 -4.50 3.12
N ALA A 14 22.50 -4.91 3.97
CA ALA A 14 22.99 -6.29 3.99
C ALA A 14 21.88 -7.28 4.38
N MET A 15 21.05 -6.94 5.37
CA MET A 15 19.89 -7.74 5.77
C MET A 15 18.86 -7.84 4.63
N LEU A 16 18.54 -6.73 3.96
CA LEU A 16 17.61 -6.70 2.82
C LEU A 16 18.12 -7.55 1.65
N MET A 17 19.42 -7.52 1.37
CA MET A 17 20.04 -8.38 0.35
C MET A 17 19.95 -9.86 0.74
N ALA A 18 20.17 -10.21 2.02
CA ALA A 18 20.00 -11.57 2.50
C ALA A 18 18.54 -12.05 2.35
N MET A 19 17.56 -11.22 2.69
CA MET A 19 16.13 -11.50 2.47
C MET A 19 15.79 -11.64 0.99
N TYR A 20 16.40 -10.82 0.14
CA TYR A 20 16.20 -10.90 -1.32
C TYR A 20 16.70 -12.22 -1.89
N ILE A 21 17.90 -12.67 -1.48
CA ILE A 21 18.54 -13.90 -2.00
C ILE A 21 17.91 -15.16 -1.41
N LYS A 22 17.61 -15.16 -0.11
CA LYS A 22 17.09 -16.34 0.62
C LYS A 22 15.58 -16.46 0.60
N GLY A 23 14.88 -15.37 0.32
CA GLY A 23 13.45 -15.24 0.54
C GLY A 23 13.10 -15.06 2.01
N LEU A 24 11.81 -14.95 2.27
CA LEU A 24 11.19 -14.97 3.59
C LEU A 24 10.06 -16.01 3.58
N ASN A 25 9.91 -16.75 4.67
CA ASN A 25 8.72 -17.56 4.88
C ASN A 25 7.51 -16.69 5.26
N THR A 26 6.34 -17.30 5.40
CA THR A 26 5.09 -16.60 5.71
C THR A 26 5.16 -15.86 7.04
N ASP A 27 5.65 -16.52 8.09
CA ASP A 27 5.71 -15.92 9.44
C ASP A 27 6.68 -14.74 9.48
N GLU A 28 7.84 -14.85 8.84
CA GLU A 28 8.82 -13.78 8.71
C GLU A 28 8.24 -12.59 7.92
N THR A 29 7.50 -12.87 6.84
CA THR A 29 6.86 -11.84 6.01
C THR A 29 5.79 -11.09 6.80
N VAL A 30 4.95 -11.81 7.57
CA VAL A 30 3.93 -11.22 8.45
C VAL A 30 4.59 -10.39 9.56
N ALA A 31 5.61 -10.92 10.23
CA ALA A 31 6.31 -10.22 11.30
C ALA A 31 6.95 -8.91 10.80
N LEU A 32 7.60 -8.95 9.64
CA LEU A 32 8.17 -7.77 9.00
C LEU A 32 7.07 -6.74 8.66
N THR A 33 5.95 -7.20 8.10
CA THR A 33 4.82 -6.34 7.73
C THR A 33 4.26 -5.61 8.95
N LEU A 34 4.00 -6.34 10.03
CA LEU A 34 3.46 -5.77 11.27
C LEU A 34 4.45 -4.80 11.93
N ALA A 35 5.73 -5.14 11.96
CA ALA A 35 6.78 -4.25 12.47
C ALA A 35 6.84 -2.93 11.67
N MET A 36 6.69 -2.99 10.35
CA MET A 36 6.61 -1.78 9.51
C MET A 36 5.31 -1.00 9.73
N ALA A 37 4.16 -1.68 9.82
CA ALA A 37 2.87 -1.04 10.06
C ALA A 37 2.85 -0.26 11.39
N HIS A 38 3.43 -0.85 12.44
CA HIS A 38 3.49 -0.25 13.79
C HIS A 38 4.72 0.64 14.01
N SER A 39 5.51 0.93 12.99
CA SER A 39 6.68 1.79 13.13
C SER A 39 6.34 3.28 13.22
N GLY A 40 5.11 3.66 12.96
CA GLY A 40 4.61 5.03 12.99
C GLY A 40 3.12 5.10 13.27
N ASP A 41 2.46 6.09 12.71
CA ASP A 41 1.04 6.35 12.97
C ASP A 41 0.14 5.30 12.30
N ILE A 42 -0.88 4.87 13.05
CA ILE A 42 -2.01 4.08 12.55
C ILE A 42 -3.20 5.04 12.41
N ALA A 43 -3.87 5.02 11.27
CA ALA A 43 -5.01 5.89 11.03
C ALA A 43 -6.21 5.45 11.89
N ASP A 44 -6.76 6.38 12.66
CA ASP A 44 -8.04 6.18 13.35
C ASP A 44 -9.19 6.61 12.43
N LEU A 45 -9.91 5.64 11.91
CA LEU A 45 -11.10 5.84 11.07
C LEU A 45 -12.41 5.66 11.83
N SER A 46 -12.38 5.62 13.15
CA SER A 46 -13.59 5.44 14.00
C SER A 46 -14.64 6.54 13.81
N GLY A 47 -14.21 7.74 13.43
CA GLY A 47 -15.08 8.86 13.07
C GLY A 47 -15.84 8.70 11.76
N ILE A 48 -15.57 7.66 10.95
CA ILE A 48 -16.27 7.37 9.70
C ILE A 48 -17.36 6.33 9.97
N LYS A 49 -18.61 6.69 9.66
CA LYS A 49 -19.76 5.80 9.83
C LYS A 49 -19.91 4.82 8.65
N GLY A 50 -20.09 3.54 8.94
CA GLY A 50 -20.26 2.48 7.94
C GLY A 50 -18.98 1.71 7.65
N VAL A 51 -19.06 0.76 6.70
CA VAL A 51 -17.94 -0.08 6.30
C VAL A 51 -16.93 0.74 5.49
N LYS A 52 -15.67 0.72 5.92
CA LYS A 52 -14.56 1.41 5.26
C LYS A 52 -13.82 0.44 4.35
N GLY A 53 -13.86 0.70 3.05
CA GLY A 53 -13.13 -0.05 2.05
C GLY A 53 -11.89 0.69 1.57
N ASP A 54 -10.84 -0.05 1.27
CA ASP A 54 -9.70 0.44 0.50
C ASP A 54 -9.43 -0.46 -0.70
N LYS A 55 -8.94 0.12 -1.77
CA LYS A 55 -8.48 -0.59 -2.97
C LYS A 55 -7.03 -0.23 -3.21
N HIS A 56 -6.15 -1.22 -3.20
CA HIS A 56 -4.75 -1.03 -3.57
C HIS A 56 -4.49 -1.58 -4.96
N SER A 57 -3.76 -0.82 -5.78
CA SER A 57 -3.19 -1.31 -7.03
C SER A 57 -1.68 -1.46 -6.88
N THR A 58 -1.12 -2.55 -7.39
CA THR A 58 0.33 -2.73 -7.45
C THR A 58 1.00 -1.80 -8.46
N GLY A 59 0.19 -1.08 -9.25
CA GLY A 59 0.67 -0.09 -10.20
C GLY A 59 1.01 -0.69 -11.57
N GLY A 60 1.07 0.18 -12.55
CA GLY A 60 1.38 -0.15 -13.94
C GLY A 60 1.17 1.06 -14.84
N VAL A 61 1.65 0.96 -16.07
CA VAL A 61 1.46 2.01 -17.07
C VAL A 61 -0.02 2.18 -17.37
N GLY A 62 -0.52 3.41 -17.25
CA GLY A 62 -1.92 3.75 -17.54
C GLY A 62 -2.94 3.28 -16.49
N ASP A 63 -2.51 2.83 -15.31
CA ASP A 63 -3.43 2.46 -14.23
C ASP A 63 -4.29 3.64 -13.78
N LYS A 64 -5.58 3.57 -14.08
CA LYS A 64 -6.63 4.54 -13.75
C LYS A 64 -7.82 3.92 -13.02
N THR A 65 -7.74 2.63 -12.73
CA THR A 65 -8.85 1.83 -12.17
C THR A 65 -9.40 2.44 -10.88
N THR A 66 -8.54 2.93 -9.99
CA THR A 66 -8.95 3.55 -8.73
C THR A 66 -9.84 4.78 -8.94
N LEU A 67 -9.55 5.62 -9.94
CA LEU A 67 -10.30 6.85 -10.20
C LEU A 67 -11.73 6.57 -10.70
N ILE A 68 -11.96 5.40 -11.25
CA ILE A 68 -13.27 4.96 -11.76
C ILE A 68 -14.01 4.16 -10.69
N VAL A 69 -13.33 3.16 -10.08
CA VAL A 69 -13.96 2.21 -9.16
C VAL A 69 -14.30 2.87 -7.81
N ALA A 70 -13.43 3.75 -7.30
CA ALA A 70 -13.65 4.32 -5.98
C ALA A 70 -14.96 5.14 -5.87
N PRO A 71 -15.30 6.06 -6.80
CA PRO A 71 -16.58 6.76 -6.74
C PRO A 71 -17.77 5.83 -6.98
N LEU A 72 -17.67 4.82 -7.86
CA LEU A 72 -18.77 3.86 -8.08
C LEU A 72 -19.07 3.04 -6.82
N VAL A 73 -18.03 2.58 -6.12
CA VAL A 73 -18.18 1.82 -4.88
C VAL A 73 -18.71 2.70 -3.74
N ALA A 74 -18.30 3.96 -3.69
CA ALA A 74 -18.82 4.92 -2.73
C ALA A 74 -20.32 5.16 -2.92
N GLU A 75 -20.78 5.26 -4.17
CA GLU A 75 -22.21 5.40 -4.50
C GLU A 75 -23.02 4.15 -4.11
N CYS A 76 -22.37 2.96 -4.09
CA CYS A 76 -22.96 1.73 -3.56
C CYS A 76 -22.99 1.68 -2.02
N GLY A 77 -22.59 2.73 -1.32
CA GLY A 77 -22.70 2.86 0.15
C GLY A 77 -21.48 2.46 0.96
N VAL A 78 -20.41 1.96 0.33
CA VAL A 78 -19.13 1.69 1.02
C VAL A 78 -18.34 3.00 1.16
N LYS A 79 -17.78 3.23 2.35
CA LYS A 79 -16.95 4.42 2.59
C LYS A 79 -15.51 4.19 2.13
N ILE A 80 -15.07 4.95 1.13
CA ILE A 80 -13.71 4.85 0.59
C ILE A 80 -12.81 5.87 1.29
N ALA A 81 -12.08 5.40 2.29
CA ALA A 81 -11.12 6.18 3.06
C ALA A 81 -9.69 5.83 2.61
N LYS A 82 -9.29 6.36 1.45
CA LYS A 82 -8.07 5.93 0.79
C LYS A 82 -6.88 6.84 1.08
N MET A 83 -5.84 6.26 1.66
CA MET A 83 -4.51 6.87 1.73
C MET A 83 -3.61 6.23 0.67
N SER A 84 -3.01 7.04 -0.18
CA SER A 84 -2.23 6.57 -1.33
C SER A 84 -0.85 7.21 -1.37
N GLY A 85 0.13 6.45 -1.87
CA GLY A 85 1.47 6.96 -2.14
C GLY A 85 1.58 7.61 -3.53
N ARG A 86 2.76 8.18 -3.77
CA ARG A 86 3.20 8.61 -5.10
C ARG A 86 3.65 7.41 -5.93
N GLY A 87 3.76 7.60 -7.22
CA GLY A 87 4.28 6.59 -8.14
C GLY A 87 5.76 6.31 -7.91
N LEU A 88 6.19 5.16 -8.35
CA LEU A 88 7.56 4.69 -8.28
C LEU A 88 8.08 4.32 -9.66
N GLY A 89 9.33 4.63 -9.92
CA GLY A 89 9.99 4.33 -11.19
C GLY A 89 9.24 4.95 -12.37
N HIS A 90 8.88 4.11 -13.34
CA HIS A 90 8.19 4.50 -14.59
C HIS A 90 6.66 4.62 -14.46
N THR A 91 6.10 4.40 -13.26
CA THR A 91 4.64 4.46 -13.05
C THR A 91 4.24 5.72 -12.30
N GLY A 92 3.09 6.30 -12.64
CA GLY A 92 2.46 7.37 -11.86
C GLY A 92 1.58 6.81 -10.75
N GLY A 93 1.68 7.37 -9.53
CA GLY A 93 0.81 7.01 -8.41
C GLY A 93 -0.58 7.63 -8.54
N THR A 94 -1.51 7.15 -7.70
CA THR A 94 -2.87 7.71 -7.66
C THR A 94 -2.85 9.19 -7.24
N VAL A 95 -2.00 9.55 -6.28
CA VAL A 95 -1.83 10.94 -5.83
C VAL A 95 -1.33 11.83 -6.97
N ASP A 96 -0.31 11.37 -7.71
CA ASP A 96 0.27 12.14 -8.81
C ASP A 96 -0.76 12.45 -9.90
N LYS A 97 -1.64 11.47 -10.21
CA LYS A 97 -2.72 11.64 -11.18
C LYS A 97 -3.79 12.63 -10.71
N LEU A 98 -4.14 12.60 -9.43
CA LEU A 98 -5.12 13.51 -8.86
C LEU A 98 -4.57 14.94 -8.74
N GLU A 99 -3.29 15.10 -8.40
CA GLU A 99 -2.62 16.41 -8.36
C GLU A 99 -2.48 17.06 -9.75
N ALA A 100 -2.62 16.29 -10.84
CA ALA A 100 -2.72 16.85 -12.19
C ALA A 100 -4.05 17.61 -12.40
N ILE A 101 -5.04 17.43 -11.53
CA ILE A 101 -6.30 18.19 -11.56
C ILE A 101 -6.06 19.53 -10.88
N PRO A 102 -6.26 20.67 -11.56
CA PRO A 102 -6.04 21.98 -10.96
C PRO A 102 -6.86 22.18 -9.67
N GLY A 103 -6.18 22.57 -8.59
CA GLY A 103 -6.79 22.81 -7.28
C GLY A 103 -7.00 21.58 -6.42
N PHE A 104 -6.63 20.39 -6.87
CA PHE A 104 -6.69 19.19 -6.02
C PHE A 104 -5.62 19.26 -4.92
N ASN A 105 -6.04 19.04 -3.67
CA ASN A 105 -5.14 19.00 -2.52
C ASN A 105 -5.08 17.58 -1.95
N SER A 106 -3.92 16.94 -2.08
CA SER A 106 -3.64 15.60 -1.54
C SER A 106 -3.18 15.60 -0.09
N SER A 107 -2.93 16.78 0.51
CA SER A 107 -2.44 16.91 1.89
C SER A 107 -3.56 17.42 2.79
N LEU A 108 -4.32 16.49 3.34
CA LEU A 108 -5.45 16.82 4.23
C LEU A 108 -5.10 16.50 5.69
N SER A 109 -5.64 17.30 6.63
CA SER A 109 -5.64 16.91 8.04
C SER A 109 -6.57 15.70 8.26
N ALA A 110 -6.34 14.95 9.35
CA ALA A 110 -7.17 13.79 9.69
C ALA A 110 -8.67 14.16 9.80
N ASP A 111 -8.99 15.28 10.46
CA ASP A 111 -10.37 15.76 10.62
C ASP A 111 -11.01 16.06 9.26
N LYS A 112 -10.27 16.75 8.37
CA LYS A 112 -10.80 17.09 7.04
C LYS A 112 -10.96 15.86 6.15
N PHE A 113 -10.09 14.87 6.29
CA PHE A 113 -10.20 13.58 5.63
C PHE A 113 -11.48 12.86 6.06
N ILE A 114 -11.71 12.71 7.40
CA ILE A 114 -12.90 12.07 7.96
C ILE A 114 -14.17 12.81 7.56
N GLU A 115 -14.19 14.16 7.70
CA GLU A 115 -15.32 14.99 7.26
C GLU A 115 -15.67 14.75 5.79
N THR A 116 -14.66 14.70 4.92
CA THR A 116 -14.86 14.52 3.49
C THR A 116 -15.44 13.14 3.19
N VAL A 117 -14.91 12.06 3.79
CA VAL A 117 -15.47 10.71 3.63
C VAL A 117 -16.91 10.63 4.12
N ASN A 118 -17.22 11.21 5.27
CA ASN A 118 -18.59 11.22 5.80
C ASN A 118 -19.57 11.96 4.89
N ARG A 119 -19.13 13.07 4.30
CA ARG A 119 -19.96 13.91 3.42
C ARG A 119 -20.13 13.32 2.02
N CYS A 120 -19.05 12.85 1.42
CA CYS A 120 -19.01 12.45 0.01
C CYS A 120 -18.95 10.93 -0.20
N GLY A 121 -18.79 10.13 0.87
CA GLY A 121 -18.57 8.69 0.75
C GLY A 121 -17.16 8.29 0.34
N LEU A 122 -16.35 9.24 -0.13
CA LEU A 122 -15.02 9.00 -0.72
C LEU A 122 -14.07 10.13 -0.36
N CYS A 123 -12.84 9.77 0.02
CA CYS A 123 -11.71 10.69 0.02
C CYS A 123 -10.43 9.95 -0.35
N VAL A 124 -9.60 10.57 -1.19
CA VAL A 124 -8.25 10.09 -1.51
C VAL A 124 -7.26 11.16 -1.07
N THR A 125 -6.33 10.80 -0.20
CA THR A 125 -5.28 11.69 0.29
C THR A 125 -3.91 11.05 0.19
N GLY A 126 -2.85 11.83 0.27
CA GLY A 126 -1.49 11.35 0.48
C GLY A 126 -1.35 10.68 1.85
N GLN A 127 -0.36 9.84 2.00
CA GLN A 127 -0.01 9.26 3.30
C GLN A 127 0.61 10.34 4.20
N SER A 128 0.34 10.29 5.51
CA SER A 128 1.04 11.15 6.46
C SER A 128 2.55 10.85 6.44
N GLY A 129 3.37 11.85 6.72
CA GLY A 129 4.83 11.70 6.71
C GLY A 129 5.35 10.67 7.73
N ASN A 130 4.54 10.36 8.75
CA ASN A 130 4.88 9.42 9.82
C ASN A 130 4.15 8.06 9.69
N MET A 131 3.39 7.82 8.62
CA MET A 131 2.80 6.50 8.37
C MET A 131 3.87 5.55 7.84
N CYS A 132 4.12 4.44 8.55
CA CYS A 132 5.10 3.41 8.19
C CYS A 132 6.51 3.96 7.86
N PRO A 133 7.16 4.76 8.72
CA PRO A 133 8.49 5.30 8.44
C PRO A 133 9.55 4.23 8.19
N ALA A 134 9.43 3.05 8.81
CA ALA A 134 10.28 1.91 8.52
C ALA A 134 10.16 1.47 7.05
N ASP A 135 8.95 1.35 6.51
CA ASP A 135 8.76 0.99 5.10
C ASP A 135 9.39 2.02 4.16
N LYS A 136 9.21 3.30 4.43
CA LYS A 136 9.82 4.38 3.65
C LYS A 136 11.34 4.24 3.59
N LYS A 137 11.97 3.96 4.74
CA LYS A 137 13.42 3.78 4.83
C LYS A 137 13.88 2.51 4.11
N LEU A 138 13.24 1.38 4.40
CA LEU A 138 13.58 0.09 3.77
C LEU A 138 13.39 0.16 2.25
N TYR A 139 12.31 0.80 1.78
CA TYR A 139 12.06 0.96 0.35
C TYR A 139 13.15 1.77 -0.35
N SER A 140 13.56 2.90 0.24
CA SER A 140 14.66 3.72 -0.28
C SER A 140 15.98 2.94 -0.41
N LEU A 141 16.29 2.08 0.59
CA LEU A 141 17.48 1.23 0.54
C LEU A 141 17.33 0.12 -0.52
N ARG A 142 16.14 -0.46 -0.68
CA ARG A 142 15.88 -1.47 -1.70
C ARG A 142 16.02 -0.90 -3.11
N ASP A 143 15.55 0.32 -3.33
CA ASP A 143 15.72 1.01 -4.60
C ASP A 143 17.20 1.22 -4.93
N ALA A 144 17.98 1.71 -3.95
CA ALA A 144 19.41 1.94 -4.11
C ALA A 144 20.24 0.65 -4.29
N THR A 145 19.77 -0.49 -3.80
CA THR A 145 20.49 -1.79 -3.83
C THR A 145 19.90 -2.78 -4.84
N GLU A 146 18.93 -2.35 -5.66
CA GLU A 146 18.21 -3.19 -6.63
C GLU A 146 17.59 -4.47 -6.04
N THR A 147 17.11 -4.40 -4.79
CA THR A 147 16.43 -5.51 -4.11
C THR A 147 14.90 -5.35 -4.11
N VAL A 148 14.36 -4.55 -5.04
CA VAL A 148 12.91 -4.26 -5.13
C VAL A 148 12.10 -5.50 -5.56
N GLY A 149 12.68 -6.40 -6.38
CA GLY A 149 11.98 -7.50 -7.03
C GLY A 149 11.53 -8.67 -6.13
N SER A 150 11.80 -8.65 -4.83
CA SER A 150 11.40 -9.72 -3.90
C SER A 150 9.91 -9.68 -3.57
N ILE A 151 9.16 -10.74 -3.89
CA ILE A 151 7.72 -10.84 -3.63
C ILE A 151 7.38 -10.64 -2.13
N PRO A 152 8.03 -11.31 -1.15
CA PRO A 152 7.76 -11.06 0.25
C PRO A 152 7.99 -9.59 0.66
N LEU A 153 9.05 -8.96 0.18
CA LEU A 153 9.35 -7.57 0.49
C LEU A 153 8.39 -6.59 -0.19
N ILE A 154 7.90 -6.90 -1.40
CA ILE A 154 6.84 -6.14 -2.07
C ILE A 154 5.54 -6.25 -1.27
N ALA A 155 5.13 -7.47 -0.93
CA ALA A 155 3.93 -7.74 -0.16
C ALA A 155 3.96 -7.03 1.21
N SER A 156 5.06 -7.12 1.94
CA SER A 156 5.24 -6.45 3.24
C SER A 156 5.15 -4.93 3.13
N SER A 157 5.79 -4.35 2.12
CA SER A 157 5.74 -2.89 1.87
C SER A 157 4.33 -2.41 1.56
N ILE A 158 3.57 -3.14 0.74
CA ILE A 158 2.18 -2.80 0.41
C ILE A 158 1.30 -2.95 1.64
N MET A 159 1.35 -4.12 2.28
CA MET A 159 0.43 -4.47 3.35
C MET A 159 0.65 -3.67 4.62
N SER A 160 1.88 -3.31 4.96
CA SER A 160 2.14 -2.45 6.13
C SER A 160 1.37 -1.13 6.04
N LYS A 161 1.38 -0.47 4.89
CA LYS A 161 0.64 0.77 4.66
C LYS A 161 -0.88 0.57 4.63
N LYS A 162 -1.35 -0.57 4.13
CA LYS A 162 -2.78 -0.89 4.11
C LYS A 162 -3.32 -1.18 5.49
N LEU A 163 -2.57 -1.90 6.31
CA LEU A 163 -2.92 -2.15 7.71
C LEU A 163 -2.89 -0.85 8.53
N ALA A 164 -1.85 -0.03 8.36
CA ALA A 164 -1.77 1.28 9.02
C ALA A 164 -2.87 2.25 8.57
N GLY A 165 -3.45 2.05 7.39
CA GLY A 165 -4.56 2.85 6.87
C GLY A 165 -5.92 2.60 7.52
N GLY A 166 -6.09 1.53 8.31
CA GLY A 166 -7.25 1.31 9.20
C GLY A 166 -8.56 0.93 8.50
N ALA A 167 -8.55 0.53 7.22
CA ALA A 167 -9.77 0.10 6.53
C ALA A 167 -10.30 -1.25 7.05
N ASP A 168 -11.63 -1.43 7.06
CA ASP A 168 -12.28 -2.70 7.47
C ASP A 168 -12.10 -3.80 6.41
N CYS A 169 -11.99 -3.42 5.15
CA CYS A 169 -11.75 -4.35 4.06
C CYS A 169 -10.82 -3.75 2.99
N ILE A 170 -10.02 -4.60 2.38
CA ILE A 170 -9.04 -4.21 1.37
C ILE A 170 -9.22 -5.08 0.13
N VAL A 171 -9.32 -4.46 -1.04
CA VAL A 171 -9.26 -5.13 -2.34
C VAL A 171 -7.90 -4.90 -2.97
N LEU A 172 -7.21 -5.98 -3.28
CA LEU A 172 -5.90 -5.96 -3.91
C LEU A 172 -6.05 -6.16 -5.42
N ASP A 173 -5.72 -5.12 -6.17
CA ASP A 173 -5.70 -5.11 -7.63
C ASP A 173 -4.25 -5.36 -8.08
N VAL A 174 -3.92 -6.63 -8.31
CA VAL A 174 -2.57 -7.06 -8.67
C VAL A 174 -2.41 -7.01 -10.18
N LYS A 175 -1.71 -6.00 -10.66
CA LYS A 175 -1.44 -5.78 -12.07
C LYS A 175 -0.44 -6.80 -12.61
N CYS A 176 -0.76 -7.35 -13.78
CA CYS A 176 0.08 -8.31 -14.51
C CYS A 176 0.24 -7.87 -15.97
N GLY A 177 1.40 -8.10 -16.55
CA GLY A 177 1.66 -7.84 -17.96
C GLY A 177 2.83 -6.89 -18.21
N SER A 178 3.01 -6.48 -19.47
CA SER A 178 4.17 -5.70 -19.92
C SER A 178 4.30 -4.34 -19.25
N GLY A 179 3.17 -3.71 -18.89
CA GLY A 179 3.12 -2.43 -18.19
C GLY A 179 3.19 -2.52 -16.67
N ALA A 180 3.13 -3.72 -16.08
CA ALA A 180 3.12 -3.96 -14.66
C ALA A 180 4.51 -4.33 -14.11
N PHE A 181 4.63 -4.37 -12.76
CA PHE A 181 5.82 -4.93 -12.10
C PHE A 181 5.87 -6.46 -12.24
N MET A 182 4.72 -7.14 -12.06
CA MET A 182 4.59 -8.57 -12.31
C MET A 182 4.40 -8.81 -13.80
N LYS A 183 5.35 -9.54 -14.43
CA LYS A 183 5.36 -9.75 -15.87
C LYS A 183 4.53 -10.96 -16.31
N ASP A 184 4.31 -11.90 -15.42
CA ASP A 184 3.58 -13.15 -15.65
C ASP A 184 2.54 -13.39 -14.55
N ILE A 185 1.59 -14.28 -14.85
CA ILE A 185 0.45 -14.56 -13.98
C ILE A 185 0.85 -15.37 -12.74
N GLU A 186 1.88 -16.19 -12.81
CA GLU A 186 2.36 -17.00 -11.69
C GLU A 186 2.91 -16.10 -10.58
N ASN A 187 3.77 -15.14 -10.92
CA ASN A 187 4.30 -14.16 -9.98
C ASN A 187 3.20 -13.24 -9.45
N ALA A 188 2.23 -12.85 -10.29
CA ALA A 188 1.09 -12.05 -9.85
C ALA A 188 0.22 -12.80 -8.82
N LYS A 189 -0.06 -14.09 -9.05
CA LYS A 189 -0.78 -14.94 -8.10
C LYS A 189 0.00 -15.12 -6.79
N MET A 190 1.30 -15.42 -6.89
CA MET A 190 2.15 -15.56 -5.70
C MET A 190 2.14 -14.29 -4.85
N LEU A 191 2.22 -13.11 -5.47
CA LEU A 191 2.13 -11.83 -4.77
C LEU A 191 0.74 -11.66 -4.13
N ALA A 192 -0.34 -11.97 -4.85
CA ALA A 192 -1.71 -11.89 -4.36
C ALA A 192 -1.92 -12.79 -3.15
N GLU A 193 -1.52 -14.07 -3.23
CA GLU A 193 -1.62 -15.06 -2.16
C GLU A 193 -0.82 -14.65 -0.93
N THR A 194 0.40 -14.13 -1.13
CA THR A 194 1.25 -13.62 -0.04
C THR A 194 0.56 -12.47 0.68
N MET A 195 0.02 -11.49 -0.04
CA MET A 195 -0.67 -10.34 0.55
C MET A 195 -1.96 -10.74 1.27
N VAL A 196 -2.74 -11.68 0.70
CA VAL A 196 -3.95 -12.22 1.35
C VAL A 196 -3.58 -12.97 2.62
N GLY A 197 -2.51 -13.78 2.59
CA GLY A 197 -1.99 -14.49 3.77
C GLY A 197 -1.63 -13.52 4.91
N ILE A 198 -0.93 -12.42 4.61
CA ILE A 198 -0.64 -11.36 5.60
C ILE A 198 -1.94 -10.80 6.20
N GLY A 199 -2.91 -10.48 5.36
CA GLY A 199 -4.18 -9.90 5.82
C GLY A 199 -5.01 -10.86 6.67
N THR A 200 -5.00 -12.15 6.35
CA THR A 200 -5.71 -13.17 7.13
C THR A 200 -5.17 -13.25 8.55
N VAL A 201 -3.86 -13.22 8.71
CA VAL A 201 -3.23 -13.22 10.05
C VAL A 201 -3.49 -11.91 10.79
N SER A 202 -3.61 -10.78 10.07
CA SER A 202 -3.85 -9.46 10.66
C SER A 202 -5.32 -9.13 10.92
N TYR A 203 -6.24 -10.11 10.80
CA TYR A 203 -7.68 -9.98 11.03
C TYR A 203 -8.39 -8.94 10.15
N THR A 204 -7.84 -8.65 8.98
CA THR A 204 -8.44 -7.75 7.99
C THR A 204 -9.14 -8.54 6.90
N HIS A 205 -10.36 -8.15 6.52
CA HIS A 205 -11.04 -8.76 5.38
C HIS A 205 -10.37 -8.38 4.06
N LEU A 206 -9.64 -9.31 3.48
CA LEU A 206 -8.86 -9.13 2.26
C LEU A 206 -9.43 -9.94 1.10
N ARG A 207 -9.42 -9.33 -0.08
CA ARG A 207 -9.63 -10.01 -1.35
C ARG A 207 -8.63 -9.52 -2.37
N ALA A 208 -8.08 -10.45 -3.14
CA ALA A 208 -7.20 -10.15 -4.26
C ALA A 208 -7.90 -10.44 -5.58
N HIS A 209 -7.61 -9.63 -6.59
CA HIS A 209 -8.05 -9.82 -7.96
C HIS A 209 -6.93 -9.46 -8.92
N GLU A 210 -6.63 -10.34 -9.85
CA GLU A 210 -5.63 -10.14 -10.89
C GLU A 210 -6.26 -9.35 -12.05
N THR A 211 -5.55 -8.33 -12.53
CA THR A 211 -5.95 -7.52 -13.69
C THR A 211 -4.82 -7.36 -14.67
N GLU A 212 -5.12 -7.48 -15.94
CA GLU A 212 -4.18 -7.21 -17.02
C GLU A 212 -3.86 -5.70 -17.10
N ALA A 213 -2.57 -5.35 -17.31
CA ALA A 213 -2.06 -3.99 -17.39
C ALA A 213 -1.13 -3.78 -18.61
#